data_9e1548a038b5d1f82042b0b669cbad64
#
_entry.id   9e1548a038b5d1f82042b0b669cbad64
#
_cell.length_a   1.000
_cell.length_b   1.000
_cell.length_c   1.000
_cell.angle_alpha   90.00
_cell.angle_beta   90.00
_cell.angle_gamma   90.00
#
_symmetry.space_group_name_H-M   'P 1'
#
loop_
_entity.id
_entity.type
_entity.pdbx_description
1 polymer ?
#
loop_
_entity_poly.entity_id
_entity_poly.type
_entity_poly.pdbx_seq_one_letter_code
_entity_poly.pdbx_strand_id
1 'polypeptide(L)'
;MKKVIITVFSVIIGFIFIYSLVWFESYQNSLGFYDQATESFENGEFGLALKGGDHYDAELREYVYTGGYEQVLVAWANKWAIPKPSVYYKAEEKINEIIYDKLTADEGFALFQQYFRVSNRHLPEILIQTGKLYIENEQYGKAEAVFQLAIDAFGRNETIRVEAQTQLELLNQ
;
A
#
# COMPACT_ATOMS: atom_id res chain seq x y z
N MET A 1 -46.40 19.43 -12.51
CA MET A 1 -45.58 19.22 -11.32
C MET A 1 -45.40 17.74 -10.94
N LYS A 2 -46.45 16.93 -10.73
CA LYS A 2 -46.29 15.49 -10.32
C LYS A 2 -45.42 14.66 -11.27
N LYS A 3 -45.56 14.79 -12.60
CA LYS A 3 -44.75 14.03 -13.57
C LYS A 3 -43.25 14.36 -13.47
N VAL A 4 -42.91 15.63 -13.30
CA VAL A 4 -41.50 16.08 -13.16
C VAL A 4 -40.88 15.49 -11.89
N ILE A 5 -41.62 15.50 -10.77
CA ILE A 5 -41.16 14.91 -9.50
C ILE A 5 -40.88 13.41 -9.65
N ILE A 6 -41.81 12.67 -10.31
CA ILE A 6 -41.66 11.24 -10.55
C ILE A 6 -40.41 10.98 -11.42
N THR A 7 -40.20 11.75 -12.49
CA THR A 7 -39.04 11.59 -13.36
C THR A 7 -37.73 11.84 -12.60
N VAL A 8 -37.66 12.93 -11.82
CA VAL A 8 -36.46 13.24 -11.00
C VAL A 8 -36.16 12.10 -10.00
N PHE A 9 -37.21 11.63 -9.34
CA PHE A 9 -37.07 10.54 -8.36
C PHE A 9 -36.60 9.23 -9.00
N SER A 10 -37.12 8.90 -10.20
CA SER A 10 -36.69 7.72 -10.95
C SER A 10 -35.21 7.81 -11.39
N VAL A 11 -34.79 9.00 -11.80
CA VAL A 11 -33.35 9.25 -12.15
C VAL A 11 -32.45 9.05 -10.93
N ILE A 12 -32.84 9.62 -9.78
CA ILE A 12 -32.06 9.46 -8.54
C ILE A 12 -31.95 7.98 -8.13
N ILE A 13 -33.05 7.25 -8.19
CA ILE A 13 -33.06 5.80 -7.90
C ILE A 13 -32.14 5.06 -8.85
N GLY A 14 -32.16 5.40 -10.15
CA GLY A 14 -31.27 4.81 -11.14
C GLY A 14 -29.77 5.05 -10.81
N PHE A 15 -29.41 6.27 -10.41
CA PHE A 15 -28.04 6.57 -9.98
C PHE A 15 -27.63 5.79 -8.72
N ILE A 16 -28.51 5.71 -7.71
CA ILE A 16 -28.24 4.93 -6.49
C ILE A 16 -28.04 3.46 -6.83
N PHE A 17 -28.84 2.91 -7.73
CA PHE A 17 -28.71 1.51 -8.14
C PHE A 17 -27.38 1.24 -8.84
N ILE A 18 -27.01 2.06 -9.84
CA ILE A 18 -25.72 1.94 -10.55
C ILE A 18 -24.55 2.08 -9.57
N TYR A 19 -24.61 3.08 -8.69
CA TYR A 19 -23.59 3.28 -7.65
C TYR A 19 -23.45 2.03 -6.75
N SER A 20 -24.55 1.44 -6.34
CA SER A 20 -24.54 0.25 -5.49
C SER A 20 -23.92 -0.96 -6.20
N LEU A 21 -24.15 -1.13 -7.50
CA LEU A 21 -23.52 -2.20 -8.28
C LEU A 21 -22.00 -2.02 -8.37
N VAL A 22 -21.54 -0.81 -8.71
CA VAL A 22 -20.09 -0.49 -8.78
C VAL A 22 -19.44 -0.66 -7.40
N TRP A 23 -20.10 -0.20 -6.35
CA TRP A 23 -19.61 -0.36 -4.98
C TRP A 23 -19.48 -1.85 -4.61
N PHE A 24 -20.48 -2.66 -4.94
CA PHE A 24 -20.47 -4.09 -4.66
C PHE A 24 -19.37 -4.83 -5.42
N GLU A 25 -19.17 -4.52 -6.71
CA GLU A 25 -18.09 -5.08 -7.53
C GLU A 25 -16.71 -4.72 -6.94
N SER A 26 -16.49 -3.44 -6.60
CA SER A 26 -15.27 -2.99 -5.95
C SER A 26 -15.03 -3.71 -4.62
N TYR A 27 -16.09 -3.98 -3.87
CA TYR A 27 -16.01 -4.72 -2.61
C TYR A 27 -15.57 -6.17 -2.82
N GLN A 28 -16.16 -6.88 -3.79
CA GLN A 28 -15.79 -8.28 -4.12
C GLN A 28 -14.34 -8.36 -4.59
N ASN A 29 -13.91 -7.46 -5.47
CA ASN A 29 -12.52 -7.40 -5.92
C ASN A 29 -11.55 -7.13 -4.74
N SER A 30 -11.95 -6.24 -3.82
CA SER A 30 -11.15 -5.95 -2.62
C SER A 30 -11.01 -7.16 -1.69
N LEU A 31 -12.05 -7.97 -1.55
CA LEU A 31 -11.98 -9.22 -0.80
C LEU A 31 -10.99 -10.19 -1.46
N GLY A 32 -11.07 -10.36 -2.78
CA GLY A 32 -10.13 -11.22 -3.51
C GLY A 32 -8.68 -10.80 -3.34
N PHE A 33 -8.37 -9.48 -3.46
CA PHE A 33 -7.02 -8.97 -3.22
C PHE A 33 -6.57 -9.16 -1.76
N TYR A 34 -7.47 -8.94 -0.82
CA TYR A 34 -7.17 -9.13 0.60
C TYR A 34 -6.85 -10.59 0.93
N ASP A 35 -7.62 -11.54 0.40
CA ASP A 35 -7.43 -12.97 0.64
C ASP A 35 -6.09 -13.44 0.05
N GLN A 36 -5.76 -13.06 -1.20
CA GLN A 36 -4.48 -13.36 -1.84
C GLN A 36 -3.31 -12.75 -1.07
N ALA A 37 -3.43 -11.47 -0.65
CA ALA A 37 -2.41 -10.83 0.17
C ALA A 37 -2.22 -11.52 1.53
N THR A 38 -3.31 -12.03 2.12
CA THR A 38 -3.25 -12.74 3.39
C THR A 38 -2.53 -14.08 3.25
N GLU A 39 -2.75 -14.81 2.16
CA GLU A 39 -2.02 -16.03 1.85
C GLU A 39 -0.51 -15.76 1.70
N SER A 40 -0.12 -14.73 0.94
CA SER A 40 1.28 -14.32 0.82
C SER A 40 1.87 -13.90 2.18
N PHE A 41 1.09 -13.21 3.01
CA PHE A 41 1.51 -12.79 4.35
C PHE A 41 1.77 -14.01 5.27
N GLU A 42 0.88 -15.00 5.27
CA GLU A 42 1.01 -16.22 6.04
C GLU A 42 2.21 -17.08 5.60
N ASN A 43 2.56 -17.02 4.32
CA ASN A 43 3.75 -17.66 3.75
C ASN A 43 5.06 -16.88 4.03
N GLY A 44 4.98 -15.70 4.66
CA GLY A 44 6.14 -14.86 4.95
C GLY A 44 6.63 -14.03 3.75
N GLU A 45 5.88 -13.99 2.66
CA GLU A 45 6.17 -13.24 1.43
C GLU A 45 5.70 -11.78 1.56
N PHE A 46 6.26 -11.05 2.54
CA PHE A 46 5.75 -9.74 2.97
C PHE A 46 5.76 -8.69 1.85
N GLY A 47 6.75 -8.72 0.98
CA GLY A 47 6.81 -7.82 -0.19
C GLY A 47 5.68 -8.06 -1.16
N LEU A 48 5.37 -9.33 -1.47
CA LEU A 48 4.25 -9.74 -2.32
C LEU A 48 2.90 -9.43 -1.65
N ALA A 49 2.76 -9.74 -0.36
CA ALA A 49 1.57 -9.40 0.42
C ALA A 49 1.28 -7.90 0.42
N LEU A 50 2.31 -7.06 0.51
CA LEU A 50 2.18 -5.61 0.51
C LEU A 50 1.82 -5.06 -0.87
N LYS A 51 2.64 -5.39 -1.89
CA LYS A 51 2.62 -4.79 -3.23
C LYS A 51 1.78 -5.55 -4.24
N GLY A 52 1.56 -6.85 -4.04
CA GLY A 52 1.11 -7.72 -5.11
C GLY A 52 2.14 -7.81 -6.23
N GLY A 53 1.87 -8.61 -7.22
CA GLY A 53 2.74 -8.74 -8.39
C GLY A 53 2.59 -10.05 -9.12
N ASP A 54 3.31 -10.15 -10.23
CA ASP A 54 3.42 -11.39 -10.98
C ASP A 54 4.46 -12.29 -10.31
N HIS A 55 4.10 -13.53 -10.06
CA HIS A 55 5.02 -14.57 -9.61
C HIS A 55 4.83 -15.83 -10.46
N TYR A 56 5.88 -16.65 -10.52
CA TYR A 56 5.81 -17.93 -11.25
C TYR A 56 5.18 -18.98 -10.35
N ASP A 57 4.01 -19.48 -10.77
CA ASP A 57 3.35 -20.62 -10.14
C ASP A 57 3.91 -21.92 -10.73
N ALA A 58 4.57 -22.72 -9.88
CA ALA A 58 5.21 -23.96 -10.31
C ALA A 58 4.20 -25.10 -10.62
N GLU A 59 3.00 -25.04 -10.04
CA GLU A 59 1.95 -26.03 -10.28
C GLU A 59 1.26 -25.75 -11.60
N LEU A 60 0.91 -24.49 -11.86
CA LEU A 60 0.28 -24.03 -13.09
C LEU A 60 1.29 -23.88 -14.24
N ARG A 61 2.60 -23.77 -13.94
CA ARG A 61 3.71 -23.52 -14.86
C ARG A 61 3.55 -22.23 -15.68
N GLU A 62 2.96 -21.21 -15.06
CA GLU A 62 2.73 -19.89 -15.68
C GLU A 62 2.95 -18.78 -14.67
N TYR A 63 3.06 -17.53 -15.18
CA TYR A 63 3.07 -16.35 -14.31
C TYR A 63 1.63 -16.00 -13.93
N VAL A 64 1.38 -15.92 -12.63
CA VAL A 64 0.09 -15.57 -12.05
C VAL A 64 0.23 -14.25 -11.31
N TYR A 65 -0.73 -13.35 -11.50
CA TYR A 65 -0.81 -12.12 -10.73
C TYR A 65 -1.44 -12.40 -9.37
N THR A 66 -0.75 -12.02 -8.31
CA THR A 66 -1.28 -12.05 -6.94
C THR A 66 -1.54 -10.63 -6.46
N GLY A 67 -2.73 -10.38 -5.95
CA GLY A 67 -3.09 -9.09 -5.34
C GLY A 67 -2.37 -8.89 -3.99
N GLY A 68 -2.06 -7.62 -3.69
CA GLY A 68 -1.52 -7.23 -2.40
C GLY A 68 -2.48 -6.32 -1.64
N TYR A 69 -2.17 -6.03 -0.38
CA TYR A 69 -2.99 -5.13 0.44
C TYR A 69 -3.09 -3.72 -0.14
N GLU A 70 -2.07 -3.23 -0.87
CA GLU A 70 -2.14 -1.92 -1.53
C GLU A 70 -3.23 -1.86 -2.60
N GLN A 71 -3.53 -2.97 -3.31
CA GLN A 71 -4.61 -3.01 -4.30
C GLN A 71 -5.99 -2.84 -3.65
N VAL A 72 -6.17 -3.32 -2.42
CA VAL A 72 -7.38 -3.05 -1.63
C VAL A 72 -7.54 -1.54 -1.43
N LEU A 73 -6.48 -0.84 -1.03
CA LEU A 73 -6.51 0.60 -0.84
C LEU A 73 -6.75 1.37 -2.15
N VAL A 74 -6.14 0.89 -3.26
CA VAL A 74 -6.30 1.49 -4.59
C VAL A 74 -7.74 1.40 -5.08
N ALA A 75 -8.40 0.27 -4.88
CA ALA A 75 -9.82 0.09 -5.24
C ALA A 75 -10.73 1.14 -4.58
N TRP A 76 -10.35 1.63 -3.40
CA TRP A 76 -11.09 2.63 -2.62
C TRP A 76 -10.44 4.02 -2.60
N ALA A 77 -9.46 4.29 -3.46
CA ALA A 77 -8.75 5.58 -3.49
C ALA A 77 -9.63 6.75 -3.95
N ASN A 78 -10.72 6.49 -4.68
CA ASN A 78 -11.63 7.53 -5.12
C ASN A 78 -12.34 8.14 -3.90
N LYS A 79 -12.33 9.48 -3.82
CA LYS A 79 -12.99 10.24 -2.74
C LYS A 79 -14.51 10.02 -2.65
N TRP A 80 -15.13 9.56 -3.74
CA TRP A 80 -16.57 9.25 -3.80
C TRP A 80 -16.88 7.79 -3.46
N ALA A 81 -15.88 6.94 -3.28
CA ALA A 81 -16.04 5.55 -2.86
C ALA A 81 -16.33 5.49 -1.35
N ILE A 82 -17.56 5.77 -0.98
CA ILE A 82 -18.06 5.84 0.41
C ILE A 82 -19.37 5.03 0.56
N PRO A 83 -19.60 4.36 1.71
CA PRO A 83 -18.64 4.17 2.79
C PRO A 83 -17.53 3.22 2.39
N LYS A 84 -16.31 3.40 2.94
CA LYS A 84 -15.25 2.42 2.79
C LYS A 84 -15.60 1.16 3.59
N PRO A 85 -15.42 -0.04 3.02
CA PRO A 85 -15.73 -1.29 3.72
C PRO A 85 -14.68 -1.62 4.79
N SER A 86 -15.01 -2.53 5.70
CA SER A 86 -14.08 -2.97 6.76
C SER A 86 -12.77 -3.55 6.23
N VAL A 87 -12.80 -4.23 5.06
CA VAL A 87 -11.60 -4.79 4.41
C VAL A 87 -10.56 -3.72 4.07
N TYR A 88 -10.98 -2.49 3.76
CA TYR A 88 -10.07 -1.36 3.56
C TYR A 88 -9.22 -1.10 4.80
N TYR A 89 -9.85 -0.96 5.96
CA TYR A 89 -9.15 -0.66 7.23
C TYR A 89 -8.29 -1.84 7.70
N LYS A 90 -8.75 -3.07 7.47
CA LYS A 90 -7.94 -4.26 7.74
C LYS A 90 -6.68 -4.31 6.86
N ALA A 91 -6.79 -3.91 5.60
CA ALA A 91 -5.63 -3.82 4.72
C ALA A 91 -4.64 -2.74 5.16
N GLU A 92 -5.12 -1.55 5.61
CA GLU A 92 -4.26 -0.52 6.21
C GLU A 92 -3.51 -1.04 7.45
N GLU A 93 -4.19 -1.77 8.33
CA GLU A 93 -3.58 -2.37 9.52
C GLU A 93 -2.49 -3.38 9.12
N LYS A 94 -2.77 -4.26 8.15
CA LYS A 94 -1.80 -5.24 7.66
C LYS A 94 -0.60 -4.59 6.95
N ILE A 95 -0.81 -3.53 6.20
CA ILE A 95 0.27 -2.74 5.59
C ILE A 95 1.20 -2.17 6.69
N ASN A 96 0.63 -1.59 7.73
CA ASN A 96 1.40 -1.07 8.85
C ASN A 96 2.17 -2.19 9.58
N GLU A 97 1.52 -3.34 9.84
CA GLU A 97 2.18 -4.51 10.43
C GLU A 97 3.38 -4.96 9.58
N ILE A 98 3.23 -5.02 8.25
CA ILE A 98 4.34 -5.38 7.35
C ILE A 98 5.48 -4.39 7.47
N ILE A 99 5.19 -3.09 7.32
CA ILE A 99 6.22 -2.05 7.25
C ILE A 99 7.00 -1.93 8.57
N TYR A 100 6.30 -1.98 9.71
CA TYR A 100 6.89 -1.68 11.00
C TYR A 100 7.36 -2.90 11.79
N ASP A 101 6.78 -4.09 11.53
CA ASP A 101 7.02 -5.26 12.39
C ASP A 101 7.57 -6.48 11.63
N LYS A 102 7.42 -6.55 10.30
CA LYS A 102 7.77 -7.76 9.54
C LYS A 102 8.96 -7.60 8.61
N LEU A 103 9.07 -6.45 7.92
CA LEU A 103 10.16 -6.24 6.97
C LEU A 103 11.51 -6.14 7.70
N THR A 104 12.49 -6.86 7.17
CA THR A 104 13.89 -6.62 7.50
C THR A 104 14.43 -5.39 6.74
N ALA A 105 15.57 -4.85 7.17
CA ALA A 105 16.19 -3.70 6.51
C ALA A 105 16.54 -3.99 5.03
N ASP A 106 17.05 -5.18 4.74
CA ASP A 106 17.43 -5.56 3.37
C ASP A 106 16.20 -5.79 2.48
N GLU A 107 15.10 -6.36 3.01
CA GLU A 107 13.83 -6.49 2.28
C GLU A 107 13.19 -5.13 2.00
N GLY A 108 13.17 -4.21 2.97
CA GLY A 108 12.65 -2.86 2.78
C GLY A 108 13.44 -2.10 1.70
N PHE A 109 14.75 -2.22 1.68
CA PHE A 109 15.60 -1.65 0.63
C PHE A 109 15.35 -2.29 -0.74
N ALA A 110 15.20 -3.61 -0.80
CA ALA A 110 14.89 -4.33 -2.04
C ALA A 110 13.52 -3.91 -2.61
N LEU A 111 12.50 -3.75 -1.76
CA LEU A 111 11.19 -3.22 -2.16
C LEU A 111 11.29 -1.82 -2.76
N PHE A 112 12.09 -0.93 -2.15
CA PHE A 112 12.33 0.38 -2.74
C PHE A 112 12.96 0.26 -4.13
N GLN A 113 14.02 -0.52 -4.30
CA GLN A 113 14.69 -0.70 -5.58
C GLN A 113 13.75 -1.25 -6.67
N GLN A 114 12.90 -2.20 -6.30
CA GLN A 114 11.98 -2.86 -7.23
C GLN A 114 10.83 -1.96 -7.67
N TYR A 115 10.26 -1.18 -6.74
CA TYR A 115 9.02 -0.46 -6.99
C TYR A 115 9.20 1.05 -7.19
N PHE A 116 10.39 1.60 -6.99
CA PHE A 116 10.64 3.02 -7.19
C PHE A 116 10.27 3.44 -8.62
N ARG A 117 9.46 4.49 -8.76
CA ARG A 117 8.86 4.98 -10.02
C ARG A 117 7.81 4.07 -10.66
N VAL A 118 7.55 2.89 -10.12
CA VAL A 118 6.46 2.00 -10.57
C VAL A 118 5.24 2.23 -9.69
N SER A 119 5.42 2.07 -8.39
CA SER A 119 4.40 2.32 -7.36
C SER A 119 5.06 2.88 -6.11
N ASN A 120 5.05 4.20 -5.96
CA ASN A 120 5.69 4.87 -4.82
C ASN A 120 4.84 4.87 -3.54
N ARG A 121 3.68 4.20 -3.54
CA ARG A 121 2.84 4.11 -2.34
C ARG A 121 3.62 3.41 -1.22
N HIS A 122 3.61 3.97 -0.04
CA HIS A 122 4.32 3.52 1.17
C HIS A 122 5.86 3.37 1.04
N LEU A 123 6.47 3.61 -0.13
CA LEU A 123 7.93 3.56 -0.26
C LEU A 123 8.67 4.59 0.60
N PRO A 124 8.14 5.82 0.80
CA PRO A 124 8.76 6.77 1.71
C PRO A 124 8.84 6.23 3.15
N GLU A 125 7.74 5.68 3.65
CA GLU A 125 7.64 5.10 5.00
C GLU A 125 8.54 3.87 5.13
N ILE A 126 8.58 3.01 4.10
CA ILE A 126 9.46 1.84 4.05
C ILE A 126 10.93 2.27 4.14
N LEU A 127 11.36 3.29 3.40
CA LEU A 127 12.75 3.76 3.46
C LEU A 127 13.12 4.31 4.85
N ILE A 128 12.24 5.09 5.47
CA ILE A 128 12.47 5.59 6.83
C ILE A 128 12.62 4.43 7.80
N GLN A 129 11.71 3.45 7.74
CA GLN A 129 11.79 2.28 8.61
C GLN A 129 13.04 1.43 8.33
N THR A 130 13.40 1.25 7.06
CA THR A 130 14.65 0.57 6.65
C THR A 130 15.88 1.24 7.27
N GLY A 131 15.95 2.57 7.23
CA GLY A 131 17.04 3.31 7.86
C GLY A 131 17.12 3.08 9.37
N LYS A 132 15.98 3.09 10.06
CA LYS A 132 15.90 2.78 11.50
C LYS A 132 16.35 1.36 11.82
N LEU A 133 15.92 0.37 11.04
CA LEU A 133 16.34 -1.02 11.18
C LEU A 133 17.85 -1.20 10.94
N TYR A 134 18.46 -0.44 10.01
CA TYR A 134 19.91 -0.44 9.86
C TYR A 134 20.63 0.15 11.07
N ILE A 135 20.06 1.18 11.74
CA ILE A 135 20.60 1.68 13.02
C ILE A 135 20.55 0.59 14.09
N GLU A 136 19.40 -0.07 14.26
CA GLU A 136 19.22 -1.15 15.23
C GLU A 136 20.21 -2.31 15.01
N ASN A 137 20.58 -2.55 13.76
CA ASN A 137 21.56 -3.56 13.36
C ASN A 137 23.01 -3.02 13.37
N GLU A 138 23.27 -1.83 13.93
CA GLU A 138 24.59 -1.17 14.00
C GLU A 138 25.24 -0.91 12.61
N GLN A 139 24.44 -0.88 11.54
CA GLN A 139 24.90 -0.65 10.16
C GLN A 139 24.75 0.84 9.78
N TYR A 140 25.39 1.70 10.54
CA TYR A 140 25.23 3.17 10.47
C TYR A 140 25.49 3.76 9.07
N GLY A 141 26.49 3.26 8.35
CA GLY A 141 26.78 3.73 6.98
C GLY A 141 25.67 3.40 5.98
N LYS A 142 24.98 2.26 6.14
CA LYS A 142 23.80 1.95 5.33
C LYS A 142 22.61 2.81 5.75
N ALA A 143 22.42 3.04 7.04
CA ALA A 143 21.36 3.91 7.55
C ALA A 143 21.49 5.32 6.99
N GLU A 144 22.68 5.91 7.04
CA GLU A 144 22.98 7.23 6.47
C GLU A 144 22.64 7.29 4.97
N ALA A 145 23.09 6.30 4.20
CA ALA A 145 22.82 6.23 2.77
C ALA A 145 21.31 6.14 2.47
N VAL A 146 20.55 5.37 3.27
CA VAL A 146 19.10 5.19 3.08
C VAL A 146 18.32 6.46 3.46
N PHE A 147 18.68 7.17 4.54
CA PHE A 147 18.03 8.43 4.88
C PHE A 147 18.34 9.52 3.84
N GLN A 148 19.59 9.60 3.33
CA GLN A 148 19.92 10.51 2.24
C GLN A 148 19.10 10.16 0.99
N LEU A 149 18.97 8.88 0.64
CA LEU A 149 18.15 8.42 -0.47
C LEU A 149 16.65 8.79 -0.28
N ALA A 150 16.14 8.71 0.94
CA ALA A 150 14.76 9.12 1.24
C ALA A 150 14.54 10.62 0.99
N ILE A 151 15.52 11.46 1.33
CA ILE A 151 15.49 12.90 1.04
C ILE A 151 15.55 13.14 -0.47
N ASP A 152 16.45 12.48 -1.18
CA ASP A 152 16.64 12.67 -2.62
C ASP A 152 15.43 12.21 -3.43
N ALA A 153 14.83 11.08 -3.06
CA ALA A 153 13.71 10.50 -3.76
C ALA A 153 12.36 11.15 -3.41
N PHE A 154 12.16 11.51 -2.14
CA PHE A 154 10.87 11.90 -1.58
C PHE A 154 10.90 13.23 -0.81
N GLY A 155 11.95 14.01 -0.85
CA GLY A 155 12.13 15.25 -0.08
C GLY A 155 11.11 16.37 -0.36
N ARG A 156 10.24 16.20 -1.38
CA ARG A 156 9.05 17.06 -1.58
C ARG A 156 7.96 16.79 -0.53
N ASN A 157 7.95 15.60 0.08
CA ASN A 157 7.13 15.29 1.24
C ASN A 157 7.86 15.81 2.48
N GLU A 158 7.34 16.88 3.07
CA GLU A 158 7.97 17.57 4.19
C GLU A 158 8.14 16.65 5.41
N THR A 159 7.16 15.80 5.70
CA THR A 159 7.22 14.85 6.82
C THR A 159 8.40 13.89 6.66
N ILE A 160 8.55 13.29 5.48
CA ILE A 160 9.65 12.35 5.19
C ILE A 160 11.00 13.06 5.24
N ARG A 161 11.09 14.26 4.65
CA ARG A 161 12.31 15.05 4.66
C ARG A 161 12.76 15.39 6.07
N VAL A 162 11.86 15.91 6.91
CA VAL A 162 12.16 16.28 8.29
C VAL A 162 12.58 15.06 9.10
N GLU A 163 11.86 13.94 8.98
CA GLU A 163 12.18 12.72 9.70
C GLU A 163 13.56 12.18 9.29
N ALA A 164 13.84 12.06 7.99
CA ALA A 164 15.14 11.60 7.51
C ALA A 164 16.29 12.52 7.95
N GLN A 165 16.12 13.85 7.88
CA GLN A 165 17.10 14.81 8.37
C GLN A 165 17.36 14.66 9.88
N THR A 166 16.31 14.50 10.68
CA THR A 166 16.44 14.27 12.12
C THR A 166 17.26 13.02 12.42
N GLN A 167 17.03 11.93 11.69
CA GLN A 167 17.78 10.69 11.87
C GLN A 167 19.26 10.86 11.47
N LEU A 168 19.55 11.58 10.39
CA LEU A 168 20.93 11.90 9.98
C LEU A 168 21.67 12.76 11.01
N GLU A 169 21.00 13.73 11.62
CA GLU A 169 21.57 14.55 12.69
C GLU A 169 21.91 13.72 13.93
N LEU A 170 21.07 12.74 14.29
CA LEU A 170 21.30 11.83 15.41
C LEU A 170 22.48 10.87 15.16
N LEU A 171 22.67 10.42 13.91
CA LEU A 171 23.80 9.56 13.53
C LEU A 171 25.16 10.26 13.59
N ASN A 172 25.18 11.59 13.49
CA ASN A 172 26.41 12.40 13.46
C ASN A 172 26.81 12.95 14.84
N GLN A 173 26.08 12.58 15.92
CA GLN A 173 26.41 12.97 17.31
C GLN A 173 27.22 11.89 18.02
#